data_4bbc1975ad3f167543740e76aec81547
#
_entry.id   4bbc1975ad3f167543740e76aec81547
#
_cell.length_a   1.000
_cell.length_b   1.000
_cell.length_c   1.000
_cell.angle_alpha   90.00
_cell.angle_beta   90.00
_cell.angle_gamma   90.00
#
_symmetry.space_group_name_H-M   'P 1'
#
loop_
_entity.id
_entity.type
_entity.pdbx_description
1 polymer ?
#
loop_
_entity_poly.entity_id
_entity_poly.type
_entity_poly.pdbx_seq_one_letter_code
_entity_poly.pdbx_strand_id
1 'polypeptide(L)'
;MKNTAAIAAGSLVAGIGYASLIERNAFALRELTMPVLTPGSTPLRVLHLSDLHMLPRQRRKQEWLRELVSLQPDLVVNTGDNLSHQKAVPAVVQALGDLLSVPGVFVFGSNDYFAPKPKNPTNYLFNKKRRIHGDPLPWQDLRAAFTERGWLDMTHVRREFEVAGLQIAAAGVDDPHLKRDRYDTIAGPASAKANLTLGVTHSPEPWVLDRFAADGYQLVLAGHTHGGQLCLPFYGAVATNCDLDRSRAKGASQWGADMKLHVSAGLGTSPYAPVRFCCRPEATLLTLVAAPAKGPVIGSRAGQAHPTASVR
;
A
#
# COMPACT_ATOMS: atom_id res chain seq x y z
N MET A 1 2.72 -42.88 -18.31
CA MET A 1 1.89 -41.70 -18.65
C MET A 1 0.66 -41.51 -17.76
N LYS A 2 -0.22 -42.53 -17.52
CA LYS A 2 -1.42 -42.37 -16.68
C LYS A 2 -1.09 -41.95 -15.23
N ASN A 3 -0.06 -42.56 -14.60
CA ASN A 3 0.34 -42.25 -13.23
C ASN A 3 0.94 -40.83 -13.09
N THR A 4 1.69 -40.35 -14.06
CA THR A 4 2.28 -38.99 -14.07
C THR A 4 1.18 -37.93 -14.18
N ALA A 5 0.16 -38.15 -15.02
CA ALA A 5 -0.99 -37.26 -15.16
C ALA A 5 -1.83 -37.23 -13.87
N ALA A 6 -2.03 -38.35 -13.18
CA ALA A 6 -2.75 -38.42 -11.91
C ALA A 6 -1.99 -37.69 -10.77
N ILE A 7 -0.67 -37.87 -10.71
CA ILE A 7 0.17 -37.15 -9.73
C ILE A 7 0.13 -35.63 -9.99
N ALA A 8 0.25 -35.20 -11.24
CA ALA A 8 0.19 -33.78 -11.61
C ALA A 8 -1.18 -33.15 -11.24
N ALA A 9 -2.27 -33.86 -11.54
CA ALA A 9 -3.62 -33.41 -11.17
C ALA A 9 -3.81 -33.33 -9.65
N GLY A 10 -3.34 -34.34 -8.90
CA GLY A 10 -3.39 -34.34 -7.45
C GLY A 10 -2.59 -33.18 -6.82
N SER A 11 -1.40 -32.89 -7.34
CA SER A 11 -0.56 -31.77 -6.89
C SER A 11 -1.21 -30.41 -7.17
N LEU A 12 -1.88 -30.26 -8.32
CA LEU A 12 -2.60 -29.04 -8.67
C LEU A 12 -3.79 -28.80 -7.71
N VAL A 13 -4.59 -29.84 -7.44
CA VAL A 13 -5.72 -29.76 -6.51
C VAL A 13 -5.24 -29.43 -5.10
N ALA A 14 -4.17 -30.07 -4.62
CA ALA A 14 -3.58 -29.77 -3.34
C ALA A 14 -3.04 -28.33 -3.25
N GLY A 15 -2.38 -27.84 -4.31
CA GLY A 15 -1.90 -26.47 -4.41
C GLY A 15 -3.02 -25.43 -4.37
N ILE A 16 -4.11 -25.65 -5.09
CA ILE A 16 -5.31 -24.79 -5.06
C ILE A 16 -5.96 -24.83 -3.66
N GLY A 17 -6.08 -26.03 -3.07
CA GLY A 17 -6.60 -26.17 -1.70
C GLY A 17 -5.78 -25.40 -0.69
N TYR A 18 -4.45 -25.53 -0.74
CA TYR A 18 -3.53 -24.77 0.12
C TYR A 18 -3.69 -23.25 -0.08
N ALA A 19 -3.66 -22.78 -1.32
CA ALA A 19 -3.78 -21.37 -1.67
C ALA A 19 -5.12 -20.76 -1.23
N SER A 20 -6.22 -21.54 -1.33
CA SER A 20 -7.59 -21.06 -1.05
C SER A 20 -7.98 -21.17 0.42
N LEU A 21 -7.53 -22.19 1.12
CA LEU A 21 -8.01 -22.48 2.48
C LEU A 21 -6.96 -22.15 3.55
N ILE A 22 -5.68 -22.29 3.25
CA ILE A 22 -4.59 -22.11 4.21
C ILE A 22 -3.93 -20.76 4.02
N GLU A 23 -3.20 -20.55 2.92
CA GLU A 23 -2.33 -19.38 2.79
C GLU A 23 -3.09 -18.05 2.81
N ARG A 24 -4.26 -17.96 2.15
CA ARG A 24 -5.05 -16.72 2.18
C ARG A 24 -5.57 -16.33 3.57
N ASN A 25 -5.53 -17.24 4.54
CA ASN A 25 -5.93 -17.00 5.93
C ASN A 25 -4.72 -17.02 6.89
N ALA A 26 -3.51 -17.16 6.38
CA ALA A 26 -2.28 -17.16 7.15
C ALA A 26 -1.75 -15.73 7.30
N PHE A 27 -2.51 -14.87 8.00
CA PHE A 27 -2.16 -13.46 8.21
C PHE A 27 -0.76 -13.34 8.82
N ALA A 28 -0.01 -12.34 8.37
CA ALA A 28 1.34 -12.05 8.80
C ALA A 28 1.51 -10.59 9.20
N LEU A 29 2.19 -10.36 10.30
CA LEU A 29 2.77 -9.06 10.60
C LEU A 29 4.15 -9.00 9.96
N ARG A 30 4.42 -7.89 9.26
CA ARG A 30 5.76 -7.52 8.80
C ARG A 30 6.25 -6.36 9.62
N GLU A 31 7.49 -6.42 10.05
CA GLU A 31 8.15 -5.32 10.72
C GLU A 31 9.30 -4.83 9.85
N LEU A 32 9.38 -3.52 9.64
CA LEU A 32 10.36 -2.91 8.77
C LEU A 32 10.81 -1.56 9.32
N THR A 33 12.10 -1.34 9.40
CA THR A 33 12.67 -0.04 9.76
C THR A 33 13.04 0.73 8.50
N MET A 34 12.62 2.02 8.42
CA MET A 34 12.87 2.88 7.26
C MET A 34 13.47 4.21 7.70
N PRO A 35 14.67 4.58 7.22
CA PRO A 35 15.26 5.88 7.49
C PRO A 35 14.66 6.92 6.54
N VAL A 36 13.65 7.67 7.03
CA VAL A 36 12.92 8.69 6.25
C VAL A 36 12.66 9.98 7.01
N LEU A 37 12.74 9.97 8.35
CA LEU A 37 12.48 11.16 9.14
C LEU A 37 13.64 12.16 9.04
N THR A 38 13.36 13.43 9.30
CA THR A 38 14.42 14.46 9.40
C THR A 38 15.42 14.10 10.50
N PRO A 39 16.71 14.46 10.34
CA PRO A 39 17.72 14.21 11.36
C PRO A 39 17.32 14.72 12.74
N GLY A 40 17.57 13.92 13.78
CA GLY A 40 17.23 14.25 15.16
C GLY A 40 15.79 13.90 15.58
N SER A 41 14.95 13.43 14.66
CA SER A 41 13.59 12.96 14.99
C SER A 41 13.63 11.67 15.82
N THR A 42 12.70 11.56 16.78
CA THR A 42 12.41 10.30 17.48
C THR A 42 11.77 9.29 16.53
N PRO A 43 11.93 7.98 16.74
CA PRO A 43 11.26 6.97 15.92
C PRO A 43 9.73 7.11 15.95
N LEU A 44 9.07 6.85 14.81
CA LEU A 44 7.62 6.84 14.67
C LEU A 44 7.16 5.45 14.21
N ARG A 45 6.20 4.85 14.94
CA ARG A 45 5.64 3.53 14.63
C ARG A 45 4.37 3.70 13.80
N VAL A 46 4.42 3.33 12.53
CA VAL A 46 3.29 3.47 11.59
C VAL A 46 2.75 2.10 11.23
N LEU A 47 1.49 1.81 11.57
CA LEU A 47 0.82 0.61 11.13
C LEU A 47 0.16 0.85 9.77
N HIS A 48 0.68 0.21 8.74
CA HIS A 48 0.14 0.26 7.39
C HIS A 48 -0.83 -0.89 7.14
N LEU A 49 -2.10 -0.56 6.94
CA LEU A 49 -3.19 -1.46 6.59
C LEU A 49 -3.69 -1.16 5.18
N SER A 50 -4.00 -2.19 4.43
CA SER A 50 -4.50 -2.07 3.06
C SER A 50 -5.32 -3.28 2.65
N ASP A 51 -6.21 -3.08 1.68
CA ASP A 51 -6.89 -4.16 0.96
C ASP A 51 -7.53 -5.17 1.91
N LEU A 52 -8.33 -4.71 2.88
CA LEU A 52 -9.00 -5.58 3.84
C LEU A 52 -10.00 -6.50 3.15
N HIS A 53 -10.65 -6.04 2.07
CA HIS A 53 -11.70 -6.77 1.36
C HIS A 53 -12.63 -7.49 2.32
N MET A 54 -13.18 -6.73 3.28
CA MET A 54 -13.95 -7.30 4.37
C MET A 54 -15.28 -7.87 3.90
N LEU A 55 -15.56 -9.09 4.33
CA LEU A 55 -16.88 -9.69 4.32
C LEU A 55 -17.41 -9.80 5.74
N PRO A 56 -18.74 -9.64 5.98
CA PRO A 56 -19.29 -9.60 7.35
C PRO A 56 -18.94 -10.81 8.24
N ARG A 57 -18.70 -11.97 7.63
CA ARG A 57 -18.49 -13.24 8.36
C ARG A 57 -17.02 -13.66 8.51
N GLN A 58 -16.06 -12.81 8.19
CA GLN A 58 -14.62 -13.14 8.27
C GLN A 58 -14.08 -12.97 9.72
N ARG A 59 -14.62 -13.70 10.68
CA ARG A 59 -14.30 -13.55 12.11
C ARG A 59 -12.81 -13.65 12.41
N ARG A 60 -12.12 -14.67 11.86
CA ARG A 60 -10.67 -14.85 12.06
C ARG A 60 -9.85 -13.63 11.64
N LYS A 61 -10.21 -12.99 10.50
CA LYS A 61 -9.55 -11.75 10.05
C LYS A 61 -9.85 -10.58 10.99
N GLN A 62 -11.11 -10.47 11.45
CA GLN A 62 -11.52 -9.41 12.37
C GLN A 62 -10.80 -9.53 13.71
N GLU A 63 -10.68 -10.74 14.24
CA GLU A 63 -9.96 -11.04 15.49
C GLU A 63 -8.48 -10.68 15.34
N TRP A 64 -7.83 -11.16 14.30
CA TRP A 64 -6.43 -10.89 14.04
C TRP A 64 -6.12 -9.38 13.86
N LEU A 65 -6.99 -8.64 13.16
CA LEU A 65 -6.85 -7.19 13.01
C LEU A 65 -6.96 -6.47 14.35
N ARG A 66 -7.88 -6.90 15.19
CA ARG A 66 -8.11 -6.30 16.53
C ARG A 66 -6.89 -6.47 17.44
N GLU A 67 -6.17 -7.58 17.33
CA GLU A 67 -4.96 -7.84 18.11
C GLU A 67 -3.81 -6.88 17.76
N LEU A 68 -3.83 -6.23 16.57
CA LEU A 68 -2.77 -5.33 16.13
C LEU A 68 -2.64 -4.07 16.99
N VAL A 69 -3.64 -3.69 17.76
CA VAL A 69 -3.55 -2.58 18.72
C VAL A 69 -2.46 -2.82 19.76
N SER A 70 -2.18 -4.08 20.11
CA SER A 70 -1.11 -4.45 21.03
C SER A 70 0.29 -4.06 20.56
N LEU A 71 0.45 -3.76 19.26
CA LEU A 71 1.68 -3.24 18.69
C LEU A 71 1.94 -1.79 19.08
N GLN A 72 0.96 -1.10 19.69
CA GLN A 72 1.05 0.30 20.07
C GLN A 72 1.59 1.21 18.95
N PRO A 73 0.94 1.24 17.77
CA PRO A 73 1.34 2.16 16.71
C PRO A 73 1.03 3.61 17.13
N ASP A 74 1.88 4.54 16.70
CA ASP A 74 1.65 5.97 16.89
C ASP A 74 0.69 6.53 15.84
N LEU A 75 0.71 5.93 14.62
CA LEU A 75 -0.12 6.32 13.47
C LEU A 75 -0.61 5.09 12.74
N VAL A 76 -1.86 5.10 12.30
CA VAL A 76 -2.40 4.10 11.38
C VAL A 76 -2.58 4.74 9.99
N VAL A 77 -2.06 4.10 8.94
CA VAL A 77 -2.31 4.50 7.55
C VAL A 77 -3.08 3.39 6.84
N ASN A 78 -4.30 3.72 6.38
CA ASN A 78 -5.15 2.80 5.62
C ASN A 78 -5.20 3.25 4.16
N THR A 79 -4.72 2.40 3.27
CA THR A 79 -4.61 2.72 1.84
C THR A 79 -5.77 2.17 1.00
N GLY A 80 -6.92 1.88 1.62
CA GLY A 80 -8.17 1.60 0.90
C GLY A 80 -8.43 0.12 0.60
N ASP A 81 -9.44 -0.13 -0.21
CA ASP A 81 -10.03 -1.45 -0.53
C ASP A 81 -10.49 -2.21 0.73
N ASN A 82 -11.20 -1.51 1.59
CA ASN A 82 -11.70 -2.08 2.85
C ASN A 82 -12.89 -3.00 2.67
N LEU A 83 -13.75 -2.73 1.68
CA LEU A 83 -15.05 -3.36 1.51
C LEU A 83 -15.04 -4.43 0.41
N SER A 84 -15.85 -5.48 0.58
CA SER A 84 -16.22 -6.43 -0.48
C SER A 84 -17.70 -6.79 -0.45
N HIS A 85 -18.50 -6.12 0.38
CA HIS A 85 -19.93 -6.42 0.55
C HIS A 85 -20.68 -5.19 1.11
N GLN A 86 -21.96 -5.00 0.70
CA GLN A 86 -22.83 -3.91 1.15
C GLN A 86 -22.96 -3.79 2.68
N LYS A 87 -22.84 -4.89 3.41
CA LYS A 87 -22.96 -4.95 4.88
C LYS A 87 -21.61 -5.07 5.57
N ALA A 88 -20.51 -4.63 4.94
CA ALA A 88 -19.17 -4.84 5.49
C ALA A 88 -18.71 -3.72 6.44
N VAL A 89 -19.28 -2.51 6.38
CA VAL A 89 -18.82 -1.38 7.21
C VAL A 89 -18.81 -1.71 8.70
N PRO A 90 -19.84 -2.27 9.32
CA PRO A 90 -19.79 -2.65 10.74
C PRO A 90 -18.67 -3.66 11.05
N ALA A 91 -18.41 -4.59 10.12
CA ALA A 91 -17.36 -5.59 10.30
C ALA A 91 -15.95 -4.98 10.20
N VAL A 92 -15.75 -3.95 9.34
CA VAL A 92 -14.50 -3.18 9.28
C VAL A 92 -14.28 -2.42 10.58
N VAL A 93 -15.29 -1.69 11.06
CA VAL A 93 -15.22 -0.93 12.31
C VAL A 93 -14.93 -1.86 13.50
N GLN A 94 -15.63 -3.00 13.58
CA GLN A 94 -15.41 -3.98 14.63
C GLN A 94 -14.00 -4.60 14.56
N ALA A 95 -13.48 -4.84 13.36
CA ALA A 95 -12.15 -5.40 13.16
C ALA A 95 -11.03 -4.43 13.54
N LEU A 96 -11.19 -3.16 13.22
CA LEU A 96 -10.22 -2.14 13.59
C LEU A 96 -10.27 -1.83 15.11
N GLY A 97 -11.46 -1.90 15.73
CA GLY A 97 -11.59 -1.79 17.18
C GLY A 97 -10.86 -0.56 17.75
N ASP A 98 -10.01 -0.79 18.75
CA ASP A 98 -9.24 0.27 19.42
C ASP A 98 -8.16 0.92 18.54
N LEU A 99 -7.79 0.32 17.40
CA LEU A 99 -6.94 1.01 16.41
C LEU A 99 -7.58 2.30 15.90
N LEU A 100 -8.91 2.40 15.92
CA LEU A 100 -9.61 3.63 15.54
C LEU A 100 -9.47 4.77 16.54
N SER A 101 -8.94 4.51 17.74
CA SER A 101 -8.57 5.52 18.73
C SER A 101 -7.13 6.02 18.56
N VAL A 102 -6.32 5.34 17.76
CA VAL A 102 -4.98 5.79 17.36
C VAL A 102 -5.13 6.84 16.25
N PRO A 103 -4.34 7.92 16.22
CA PRO A 103 -4.31 8.82 15.08
C PRO A 103 -4.22 8.06 13.76
N GLY A 104 -5.04 8.42 12.78
CA GLY A 104 -5.07 7.69 11.52
C GLY A 104 -5.34 8.57 10.30
N VAL A 105 -4.84 8.13 9.17
CA VAL A 105 -5.12 8.71 7.86
C VAL A 105 -5.56 7.62 6.89
N PHE A 106 -6.44 7.95 5.94
CA PHE A 106 -6.91 6.98 4.97
C PHE A 106 -7.20 7.60 3.60
N VAL A 107 -7.19 6.74 2.58
CA VAL A 107 -7.74 6.98 1.24
C VAL A 107 -8.62 5.80 0.86
N PHE A 108 -9.39 5.96 -0.22
CA PHE A 108 -10.25 4.90 -0.75
C PHE A 108 -9.60 4.16 -1.92
N GLY A 109 -9.96 2.88 -2.06
CA GLY A 109 -9.68 2.09 -3.24
C GLY A 109 -10.95 1.75 -4.02
N SER A 110 -10.79 1.07 -5.14
CA SER A 110 -11.89 0.72 -6.05
C SER A 110 -12.98 -0.14 -5.40
N ASN A 111 -12.59 -1.02 -4.46
CA ASN A 111 -13.50 -1.88 -3.72
C ASN A 111 -14.04 -1.23 -2.42
N ASP A 112 -13.82 0.05 -2.21
CA ASP A 112 -14.64 0.85 -1.29
C ASP A 112 -15.85 1.43 -2.03
N TYR A 113 -15.69 1.78 -3.32
CA TYR A 113 -16.75 2.34 -4.14
C TYR A 113 -17.67 1.29 -4.77
N PHE A 114 -17.09 0.17 -5.22
CA PHE A 114 -17.82 -0.82 -6.03
C PHE A 114 -17.58 -2.25 -5.53
N ALA A 115 -18.67 -3.00 -5.44
CA ALA A 115 -18.60 -4.42 -5.12
C ALA A 115 -17.77 -5.19 -6.17
N PRO A 116 -16.97 -6.15 -5.76
CA PRO A 116 -16.27 -7.02 -6.70
C PRO A 116 -17.28 -7.82 -7.53
N LYS A 117 -16.93 -8.07 -8.81
CA LYS A 117 -17.70 -8.94 -9.73
C LYS A 117 -16.86 -10.10 -10.22
N PRO A 118 -17.48 -11.24 -10.58
CA PRO A 118 -16.77 -12.32 -11.26
C PRO A 118 -16.11 -11.80 -12.53
N LYS A 119 -14.81 -12.07 -12.68
CA LYS A 119 -14.04 -11.72 -13.87
C LYS A 119 -13.47 -13.01 -14.46
N ASN A 120 -13.48 -13.12 -15.78
CA ASN A 120 -12.76 -14.21 -16.43
C ASN A 120 -11.25 -14.05 -16.16
N PRO A 121 -10.58 -15.05 -15.56
CA PRO A 121 -9.14 -14.97 -15.23
C PRO A 121 -8.27 -14.66 -16.46
N THR A 122 -8.66 -15.09 -17.65
CA THR A 122 -7.91 -14.82 -18.89
C THR A 122 -7.87 -13.33 -19.22
N ASN A 123 -8.85 -12.53 -18.78
CA ASN A 123 -8.84 -11.09 -19.01
C ASN A 123 -7.69 -10.37 -18.29
N TYR A 124 -7.17 -10.92 -17.19
CA TYR A 124 -5.97 -10.38 -16.52
C TYR A 124 -4.72 -10.52 -17.38
N LEU A 125 -4.66 -11.56 -18.22
CA LEU A 125 -3.51 -11.83 -19.08
C LEU A 125 -3.59 -11.11 -20.43
N PHE A 126 -4.80 -10.93 -20.98
CA PHE A 126 -4.98 -10.54 -22.38
C PHE A 126 -5.79 -9.25 -22.59
N ASN A 127 -6.52 -8.73 -21.59
CA ASN A 127 -7.43 -7.61 -21.80
C ASN A 127 -7.51 -6.63 -20.60
N LYS A 128 -6.44 -5.86 -20.38
CA LYS A 128 -6.31 -4.88 -19.29
C LYS A 128 -7.32 -3.72 -19.34
N LYS A 129 -8.01 -3.48 -20.46
CA LYS A 129 -8.75 -2.23 -20.72
C LYS A 129 -10.21 -2.21 -20.28
N ARG A 130 -10.87 -3.34 -20.08
CA ARG A 130 -12.30 -3.38 -19.74
C ARG A 130 -12.51 -3.54 -18.24
N ARG A 131 -12.75 -2.44 -17.56
CA ARG A 131 -13.14 -2.45 -16.13
C ARG A 131 -14.64 -2.71 -16.04
N ILE A 132 -15.02 -3.73 -15.28
CA ILE A 132 -16.42 -4.03 -14.95
C ILE A 132 -16.57 -3.68 -13.47
N HIS A 133 -17.34 -2.61 -13.21
CA HIS A 133 -17.68 -2.22 -11.85
C HIS A 133 -18.90 -2.99 -11.35
N GLY A 134 -18.88 -3.36 -10.08
CA GLY A 134 -20.01 -3.92 -9.37
C GLY A 134 -21.02 -2.85 -8.93
N ASP A 135 -21.95 -3.27 -8.08
CA ASP A 135 -22.89 -2.35 -7.47
C ASP A 135 -22.18 -1.38 -6.52
N PRO A 136 -22.66 -0.14 -6.35
CA PRO A 136 -22.07 0.79 -5.41
C PRO A 136 -22.02 0.22 -3.99
N LEU A 137 -20.94 0.46 -3.27
CA LEU A 137 -20.77 0.10 -1.87
C LEU A 137 -20.96 1.33 -0.96
N PRO A 138 -21.26 1.16 0.31
CA PRO A 138 -21.54 2.26 1.25
C PRO A 138 -20.23 2.92 1.74
N TRP A 139 -19.44 3.46 0.81
CA TRP A 139 -18.17 4.12 1.13
C TRP A 139 -18.36 5.39 1.97
N GLN A 140 -19.54 6.06 1.82
CA GLN A 140 -19.88 7.24 2.63
C GLN A 140 -20.02 6.86 4.11
N ASP A 141 -20.67 5.71 4.39
CA ASP A 141 -20.81 5.20 5.76
C ASP A 141 -19.45 4.80 6.35
N LEU A 142 -18.57 4.22 5.51
CA LEU A 142 -17.19 3.91 5.91
C LEU A 142 -16.41 5.19 6.23
N ARG A 143 -16.54 6.22 5.36
CA ARG A 143 -15.93 7.53 5.58
C ARG A 143 -16.40 8.14 6.90
N ALA A 144 -17.72 8.18 7.13
CA ALA A 144 -18.30 8.70 8.36
C ALA A 144 -17.76 7.95 9.58
N ALA A 145 -17.76 6.61 9.53
CA ALA A 145 -17.27 5.77 10.61
C ALA A 145 -15.79 6.03 10.98
N PHE A 146 -14.94 6.36 10.02
CA PHE A 146 -13.53 6.68 10.24
C PHE A 146 -13.36 8.12 10.74
N THR A 147 -14.02 9.09 10.08
CA THR A 147 -13.88 10.51 10.44
C THR A 147 -14.49 10.87 11.79
N GLU A 148 -15.61 10.25 12.17
CA GLU A 148 -16.21 10.39 13.50
C GLU A 148 -15.30 9.92 14.65
N ARG A 149 -14.31 9.07 14.32
CA ARG A 149 -13.28 8.58 15.25
C ARG A 149 -11.96 9.33 15.15
N GLY A 150 -11.93 10.44 14.39
CA GLY A 150 -10.78 11.32 14.26
C GLY A 150 -9.79 10.93 13.15
N TRP A 151 -10.04 9.88 12.37
CA TRP A 151 -9.18 9.59 11.23
C TRP A 151 -9.36 10.62 10.12
N LEU A 152 -8.27 11.03 9.48
CA LEU A 152 -8.26 12.04 8.43
C LEU A 152 -8.44 11.41 7.05
N ASP A 153 -9.49 11.82 6.34
CA ASP A 153 -9.65 11.51 4.92
C ASP A 153 -8.65 12.34 4.11
N MET A 154 -7.74 11.66 3.44
CA MET A 154 -6.70 12.28 2.62
C MET A 154 -7.07 12.35 1.13
N THR A 155 -8.30 12.03 0.77
CA THR A 155 -8.77 12.06 -0.62
C THR A 155 -8.69 13.48 -1.18
N HIS A 156 -7.69 13.75 -2.04
CA HIS A 156 -7.39 15.05 -2.63
C HIS A 156 -7.15 16.17 -1.61
N VAL A 157 -6.48 15.84 -0.50
CA VAL A 157 -6.23 16.77 0.60
C VAL A 157 -4.75 16.78 0.96
N ARG A 158 -4.24 17.96 1.33
CA ARG A 158 -2.98 18.15 2.05
C ARG A 158 -3.31 18.59 3.47
N ARG A 159 -2.67 17.96 4.46
CA ARG A 159 -2.84 18.31 5.87
C ARG A 159 -1.52 18.22 6.63
N GLU A 160 -1.36 19.12 7.58
CA GLU A 160 -0.32 19.05 8.58
C GLU A 160 -0.96 18.72 9.93
N PHE A 161 -0.36 17.79 10.65
CA PHE A 161 -0.81 17.35 11.97
C PHE A 161 0.37 16.82 12.78
N GLU A 162 0.18 16.73 14.09
CA GLU A 162 1.21 16.25 15.00
C GLU A 162 0.89 14.84 15.52
N VAL A 163 1.90 13.97 15.55
CA VAL A 163 1.82 12.63 16.14
C VAL A 163 3.12 12.33 16.87
N ALA A 164 3.02 11.91 18.13
CA ALA A 164 4.18 11.57 18.98
C ALA A 164 5.24 12.69 19.03
N GLY A 165 4.82 13.96 19.00
CA GLY A 165 5.70 15.13 19.00
C GLY A 165 6.38 15.43 17.67
N LEU A 166 5.99 14.75 16.59
CA LEU A 166 6.52 14.97 15.24
C LEU A 166 5.49 15.66 14.35
N GLN A 167 5.92 16.67 13.60
CA GLN A 167 5.11 17.33 12.57
C GLN A 167 5.08 16.47 11.30
N ILE A 168 3.89 16.06 10.89
CA ILE A 168 3.66 15.26 9.68
C ILE A 168 2.90 16.11 8.68
N ALA A 169 3.45 16.24 7.48
CA ALA A 169 2.76 16.83 6.34
C ALA A 169 2.34 15.72 5.38
N ALA A 170 1.07 15.36 5.39
CA ALA A 170 0.54 14.31 4.53
C ALA A 170 -0.24 14.89 3.35
N ALA A 171 -0.21 14.19 2.23
CA ALA A 171 -1.10 14.41 1.10
C ALA A 171 -1.58 13.08 0.51
N GLY A 172 -2.81 13.06 0.04
CA GLY A 172 -3.38 11.87 -0.56
C GLY A 172 -4.25 12.17 -1.78
N VAL A 173 -4.41 11.16 -2.62
CA VAL A 173 -5.28 11.20 -3.80
C VAL A 173 -6.33 10.10 -3.72
N ASP A 174 -7.44 10.29 -4.45
CA ASP A 174 -8.40 9.22 -4.73
C ASP A 174 -7.75 8.15 -5.63
N ASP A 175 -8.41 7.03 -5.82
CA ASP A 175 -7.88 5.84 -6.47
C ASP A 175 -7.40 6.08 -7.92
N PRO A 176 -6.09 6.02 -8.19
CA PRO A 176 -5.55 6.14 -9.54
C PRO A 176 -5.99 5.00 -10.45
N HIS A 177 -6.25 3.81 -9.89
CA HIS A 177 -6.73 2.67 -10.66
C HIS A 177 -8.09 2.97 -11.33
N LEU A 178 -8.95 3.75 -10.68
CA LEU A 178 -10.20 4.24 -11.25
C LEU A 178 -10.03 5.53 -12.06
N LYS A 179 -8.81 6.07 -12.18
CA LYS A 179 -8.53 7.39 -12.77
C LYS A 179 -9.31 8.52 -12.07
N ARG A 180 -9.42 8.42 -10.76
CA ARG A 180 -10.06 9.42 -9.92
C ARG A 180 -9.04 10.36 -9.27
N ASP A 181 -7.76 10.08 -9.40
CA ASP A 181 -6.62 10.82 -8.88
C ASP A 181 -6.53 12.22 -9.53
N ARG A 182 -7.04 13.21 -8.86
CA ARG A 182 -6.89 14.62 -9.26
C ARG A 182 -5.67 15.20 -8.53
N TYR A 183 -4.47 14.73 -8.89
CA TYR A 183 -3.24 15.14 -8.23
C TYR A 183 -3.02 16.66 -8.28
N ASP A 184 -3.51 17.35 -9.33
CA ASP A 184 -3.37 18.82 -9.46
C ASP A 184 -3.99 19.58 -8.28
N THR A 185 -4.96 19.00 -7.58
CA THR A 185 -5.57 19.61 -6.40
C THR A 185 -4.66 19.62 -5.17
N ILE A 186 -3.63 18.79 -5.16
CA ILE A 186 -2.65 18.67 -4.07
C ILE A 186 -1.22 18.96 -4.51
N ALA A 187 -1.02 19.29 -5.78
CA ALA A 187 0.31 19.54 -6.36
C ALA A 187 1.04 20.68 -5.64
N GLY A 188 2.35 20.59 -5.64
CA GLY A 188 3.26 21.60 -5.09
C GLY A 188 4.22 21.01 -4.05
N PRO A 189 5.29 21.75 -3.73
CA PRO A 189 6.38 21.24 -2.91
C PRO A 189 5.89 20.72 -1.55
N ALA A 190 6.45 19.60 -1.12
CA ALA A 190 6.23 19.04 0.20
C ALA A 190 6.76 20.00 1.28
N SER A 191 6.17 19.94 2.49
CA SER A 191 6.53 20.87 3.57
C SER A 191 7.97 20.64 4.05
N ALA A 192 8.82 21.64 3.91
CA ALA A 192 10.20 21.58 4.39
C ALA A 192 10.32 21.65 5.92
N LYS A 193 9.21 21.97 6.62
CA LYS A 193 9.18 22.11 8.09
C LYS A 193 8.75 20.82 8.80
N ALA A 194 8.17 19.87 8.08
CA ALA A 194 7.69 18.62 8.64
C ALA A 194 8.85 17.66 8.94
N ASN A 195 8.68 16.86 10.00
CA ASN A 195 9.58 15.75 10.30
C ASN A 195 9.41 14.60 9.31
N LEU A 196 8.18 14.44 8.78
CA LEU A 196 7.80 13.48 7.75
C LEU A 196 6.89 14.13 6.72
N THR A 197 7.23 13.98 5.43
CA THR A 197 6.33 14.25 4.32
C THR A 197 5.82 12.93 3.74
N LEU A 198 4.51 12.68 3.89
CA LEU A 198 3.86 11.41 3.63
C LEU A 198 2.85 11.52 2.47
N GLY A 199 3.08 10.78 1.40
CA GLY A 199 2.09 10.55 0.34
C GLY A 199 1.26 9.31 0.63
N VAL A 200 -0.06 9.38 0.40
CA VAL A 200 -0.99 8.26 0.58
C VAL A 200 -1.80 8.07 -0.70
N THR A 201 -1.76 6.87 -1.26
CA THR A 201 -2.52 6.50 -2.44
C THR A 201 -2.97 5.05 -2.36
N HIS A 202 -4.10 4.69 -3.00
CA HIS A 202 -4.47 3.29 -3.06
C HIS A 202 -3.59 2.54 -4.05
N SER A 203 -3.67 2.87 -5.34
CA SER A 203 -2.89 2.21 -6.37
C SER A 203 -1.55 2.92 -6.61
N PRO A 204 -0.41 2.20 -6.61
CA PRO A 204 0.91 2.76 -6.84
C PRO A 204 1.20 2.95 -8.34
N GLU A 205 0.35 3.70 -9.02
CA GLU A 205 0.55 3.98 -10.44
C GLU A 205 1.75 4.91 -10.65
N PRO A 206 2.67 4.60 -11.60
CA PRO A 206 3.90 5.36 -11.80
C PRO A 206 3.69 6.86 -11.94
N TRP A 207 2.67 7.31 -12.68
CA TRP A 207 2.42 8.75 -12.88
C TRP A 207 2.08 9.50 -11.60
N VAL A 208 1.43 8.84 -10.62
CA VAL A 208 1.14 9.44 -9.31
C VAL A 208 2.40 9.45 -8.46
N LEU A 209 3.16 8.36 -8.48
CA LEU A 209 4.41 8.23 -7.73
C LEU A 209 5.46 9.26 -8.22
N ASP A 210 5.56 9.47 -9.54
CA ASP A 210 6.46 10.47 -10.14
C ASP A 210 6.13 11.87 -9.66
N ARG A 211 4.85 12.20 -9.51
CA ARG A 211 4.41 13.50 -9.02
C ARG A 211 4.72 13.69 -7.54
N PHE A 212 4.48 12.68 -6.68
CA PHE A 212 4.90 12.73 -5.29
C PHE A 212 6.42 12.90 -5.16
N ALA A 213 7.20 12.19 -5.98
CA ALA A 213 8.65 12.31 -5.98
C ALA A 213 9.11 13.71 -6.45
N ALA A 214 8.49 14.26 -7.49
CA ALA A 214 8.77 15.60 -8.00
C ALA A 214 8.44 16.70 -6.98
N ASP A 215 7.36 16.53 -6.21
CA ASP A 215 6.96 17.44 -5.15
C ASP A 215 7.82 17.28 -3.86
N GLY A 216 8.73 16.28 -3.81
CA GLY A 216 9.71 16.10 -2.73
C GLY A 216 9.18 15.34 -1.51
N TYR A 217 8.16 14.49 -1.66
CA TYR A 217 7.70 13.62 -0.56
C TYR A 217 8.76 12.59 -0.20
N GLN A 218 8.95 12.35 1.11
CA GLN A 218 9.96 11.41 1.63
C GLN A 218 9.48 9.96 1.58
N LEU A 219 8.19 9.73 1.80
CA LEU A 219 7.58 8.40 1.86
C LEU A 219 6.22 8.41 1.18
N VAL A 220 5.95 7.38 0.35
CA VAL A 220 4.60 7.08 -0.14
C VAL A 220 4.19 5.68 0.33
N LEU A 221 2.97 5.57 0.85
CA LEU A 221 2.34 4.30 1.22
C LEU A 221 1.22 3.99 0.23
N ALA A 222 1.21 2.73 -0.26
CA ALA A 222 0.24 2.26 -1.24
C ALA A 222 -0.15 0.79 -1.03
N GLY A 223 -1.28 0.37 -1.62
CA GLY A 223 -1.80 -1.00 -1.60
C GLY A 223 -2.05 -1.55 -2.99
N HIS A 224 -3.28 -2.05 -3.24
CA HIS A 224 -3.83 -2.45 -4.53
C HIS A 224 -3.24 -3.71 -5.17
N THR A 225 -1.95 -3.90 -5.12
CA THR A 225 -1.23 -4.96 -5.85
C THR A 225 -1.46 -6.35 -5.27
N HIS A 226 -1.94 -6.44 -4.02
CA HIS A 226 -2.01 -7.67 -3.24
C HIS A 226 -0.67 -8.43 -3.17
N GLY A 227 0.47 -7.74 -3.39
CA GLY A 227 1.78 -8.35 -3.53
C GLY A 227 1.89 -9.29 -4.74
N GLY A 228 1.00 -9.12 -5.72
CA GLY A 228 0.83 -10.01 -6.85
C GLY A 228 -0.13 -11.16 -6.59
N GLN A 229 -0.61 -11.37 -5.36
CA GLN A 229 -1.56 -12.38 -4.90
C GLN A 229 -1.13 -13.85 -5.22
N LEU A 230 -0.70 -14.12 -6.45
CA LEU A 230 -0.07 -15.36 -6.90
C LEU A 230 1.39 -15.06 -7.25
N CYS A 231 2.30 -15.63 -6.48
CA CYS A 231 3.74 -15.50 -6.71
C CYS A 231 4.34 -16.87 -7.01
N LEU A 232 5.29 -16.91 -7.92
CA LEU A 232 6.07 -18.10 -8.17
C LEU A 232 7.40 -18.03 -7.41
N PRO A 233 7.85 -19.14 -6.82
CA PRO A 233 9.18 -19.19 -6.19
C PRO A 233 10.24 -18.67 -7.18
N PHE A 234 11.16 -17.85 -6.71
CA PHE A 234 12.25 -17.23 -7.48
C PHE A 234 11.84 -16.23 -8.57
N TYR A 235 10.59 -16.24 -9.03
CA TYR A 235 10.08 -15.33 -10.06
C TYR A 235 9.34 -14.11 -9.46
N GLY A 236 8.73 -14.29 -8.28
CA GLY A 236 7.94 -13.25 -7.62
C GLY A 236 6.51 -13.14 -8.17
N ALA A 237 5.95 -11.94 -8.11
CA ALA A 237 4.58 -11.65 -8.53
C ALA A 237 4.34 -11.95 -10.02
N VAL A 238 3.22 -12.62 -10.32
CA VAL A 238 2.81 -12.88 -11.71
C VAL A 238 2.20 -11.63 -12.36
N ALA A 239 1.45 -10.85 -11.57
CA ALA A 239 0.82 -9.60 -12.02
C ALA A 239 0.66 -8.63 -10.84
N THR A 240 0.61 -7.33 -11.14
CA THR A 240 0.38 -6.25 -10.13
C THR A 240 -0.98 -5.59 -10.26
N ASN A 241 -1.69 -5.86 -11.35
CA ASN A 241 -2.96 -5.22 -11.71
C ASN A 241 -2.88 -3.68 -11.88
N CYS A 242 -1.69 -3.14 -11.99
CA CYS A 242 -1.35 -1.75 -12.28
C CYS A 242 -0.06 -1.70 -13.12
N ASP A 243 0.40 -0.49 -13.48
CA ASP A 243 1.60 -0.33 -14.31
C ASP A 243 2.92 -0.36 -13.52
N LEU A 244 2.86 -0.62 -12.20
CA LEU A 244 4.04 -0.79 -11.36
C LEU A 244 4.84 -2.03 -11.76
N ASP A 245 6.16 -1.92 -11.75
CA ASP A 245 7.07 -3.06 -11.95
C ASP A 245 6.80 -4.15 -10.90
N ARG A 246 6.72 -5.41 -11.35
CA ARG A 246 6.38 -6.57 -10.51
C ARG A 246 7.32 -6.80 -9.35
N SER A 247 8.60 -6.42 -9.49
CA SER A 247 9.58 -6.52 -8.42
C SER A 247 9.25 -5.63 -7.22
N ARG A 248 8.39 -4.62 -7.43
CA ARG A 248 7.93 -3.67 -6.42
C ARG A 248 6.52 -3.96 -5.91
N ALA A 249 5.95 -5.11 -6.25
CA ALA A 249 4.57 -5.48 -5.92
C ALA A 249 4.27 -5.46 -4.42
N LYS A 250 5.29 -5.54 -3.55
CA LYS A 250 5.18 -5.41 -2.09
C LYS A 250 6.49 -5.03 -1.45
N GLY A 251 6.39 -4.52 -0.22
CA GLY A 251 7.55 -4.15 0.61
C GLY A 251 8.10 -2.78 0.27
N ALA A 252 9.27 -2.49 0.81
CA ALA A 252 9.92 -1.20 0.64
C ALA A 252 10.80 -1.17 -0.61
N SER A 253 10.77 -0.05 -1.30
CA SER A 253 11.67 0.25 -2.42
C SER A 253 11.97 1.75 -2.47
N GLN A 254 12.87 2.16 -3.33
CA GLN A 254 13.13 3.58 -3.59
C GLN A 254 12.47 3.98 -4.91
N TRP A 255 11.80 5.14 -4.95
CA TRP A 255 11.23 5.74 -6.14
C TRP A 255 11.91 7.08 -6.44
N GLY A 256 12.36 7.26 -7.69
CA GLY A 256 13.19 8.41 -8.02
C GLY A 256 14.50 8.46 -7.21
N ALA A 257 15.00 9.67 -6.95
CA ALA A 257 16.26 9.88 -6.27
C ALA A 257 16.18 9.66 -4.74
N ASP A 258 15.14 10.17 -4.09
CA ASP A 258 15.10 10.30 -2.63
C ASP A 258 13.84 9.68 -1.98
N MET A 259 12.73 9.53 -2.72
CA MET A 259 11.47 9.06 -2.16
C MET A 259 11.49 7.56 -1.85
N LYS A 260 11.05 7.18 -0.66
CA LYS A 260 10.78 5.78 -0.32
C LYS A 260 9.33 5.45 -0.66
N LEU A 261 9.14 4.23 -1.14
CA LEU A 261 7.83 3.66 -1.43
C LEU A 261 7.65 2.39 -0.61
N HIS A 262 6.53 2.25 0.07
CA HIS A 262 6.12 0.97 0.65
C HIS A 262 4.77 0.56 0.07
N VAL A 263 4.73 -0.62 -0.54
CA VAL A 263 3.53 -1.24 -1.10
C VAL A 263 3.12 -2.40 -0.21
N SER A 264 1.90 -2.36 0.33
CA SER A 264 1.34 -3.45 1.13
C SER A 264 0.88 -4.61 0.25
N ALA A 265 1.12 -5.84 0.68
CA ALA A 265 0.47 -6.99 0.05
C ALA A 265 -1.00 -7.16 0.46
N GLY A 266 -1.49 -6.34 1.38
CA GLY A 266 -2.88 -6.30 1.80
C GLY A 266 -3.36 -7.56 2.55
N LEU A 267 -4.52 -7.45 3.18
CA LEU A 267 -5.07 -8.46 4.08
C LEU A 267 -6.20 -9.31 3.46
N GLY A 268 -6.71 -8.88 2.33
CA GLY A 268 -7.84 -9.52 1.67
C GLY A 268 -7.54 -10.11 0.31
N THR A 269 -8.58 -10.61 -0.29
CA THR A 269 -8.68 -11.04 -1.68
C THR A 269 -10.06 -10.73 -2.17
N SER A 270 -10.24 -10.55 -3.48
CA SER A 270 -11.57 -10.60 -4.05
C SER A 270 -12.29 -11.90 -3.67
N PRO A 271 -13.59 -11.88 -3.31
CA PRO A 271 -14.35 -13.10 -3.05
C PRO A 271 -14.46 -14.02 -4.27
N TYR A 272 -14.24 -13.51 -5.48
CA TYR A 272 -14.24 -14.27 -6.75
C TYR A 272 -12.86 -14.79 -7.16
N ALA A 273 -11.81 -14.37 -6.46
CA ALA A 273 -10.44 -14.89 -6.61
C ALA A 273 -9.85 -15.14 -5.22
N PRO A 274 -10.44 -16.06 -4.42
CA PRO A 274 -10.10 -16.23 -3.01
C PRO A 274 -8.86 -17.12 -2.83
N VAL A 275 -7.76 -16.73 -3.45
CA VAL A 275 -6.50 -17.51 -3.45
C VAL A 275 -5.31 -16.62 -3.14
N ARG A 276 -4.33 -17.14 -2.43
CA ARG A 276 -2.98 -16.57 -2.30
C ARG A 276 -1.96 -17.70 -2.36
N PHE A 277 -0.89 -17.49 -3.12
CA PHE A 277 0.18 -18.47 -3.24
C PHE A 277 1.55 -17.79 -3.19
N CYS A 278 2.42 -18.24 -2.29
CA CYS A 278 3.71 -17.62 -1.96
C CYS A 278 3.59 -16.10 -1.69
N CYS A 279 2.41 -15.68 -1.19
CA CYS A 279 2.10 -14.29 -0.90
C CYS A 279 1.04 -14.19 0.22
N ARG A 280 1.46 -14.42 1.45
CA ARG A 280 0.59 -14.34 2.62
C ARG A 280 -0.06 -12.96 2.75
N PRO A 281 -1.31 -12.87 3.22
CA PRO A 281 -1.91 -11.60 3.59
C PRO A 281 -1.11 -10.97 4.75
N GLU A 282 -0.89 -9.64 4.69
CA GLU A 282 -0.04 -8.98 5.66
C GLU A 282 -0.51 -7.58 6.04
N ALA A 283 -0.25 -7.19 7.29
CA ALA A 283 -0.13 -5.82 7.74
C ALA A 283 1.35 -5.51 7.98
N THR A 284 1.74 -4.24 7.86
CA THR A 284 3.13 -3.85 8.08
C THR A 284 3.24 -2.81 9.19
N LEU A 285 4.06 -3.09 10.20
CA LEU A 285 4.50 -2.10 11.18
C LEU A 285 5.81 -1.50 10.69
N LEU A 286 5.75 -0.24 10.28
CA LEU A 286 6.91 0.53 9.87
C LEU A 286 7.46 1.29 11.06
N THR A 287 8.72 1.07 11.42
CA THR A 287 9.45 1.93 12.35
C THR A 287 10.21 2.96 11.51
N LEU A 288 9.67 4.17 11.43
CA LEU A 288 10.32 5.26 10.73
C LEU A 288 11.36 5.87 11.65
N VAL A 289 12.59 6.02 11.15
CA VAL A 289 13.71 6.58 11.92
C VAL A 289 14.35 7.73 11.18
N ALA A 290 15.15 8.53 11.90
CA ALA A 290 15.89 9.63 11.29
C ALA A 290 16.78 9.12 10.16
N ALA A 291 16.71 9.77 9.01
CA ALA A 291 17.64 9.52 7.90
C ALA A 291 19.04 10.04 8.27
N PRO A 292 20.12 9.40 7.80
CA PRO A 292 21.44 9.96 7.94
C PRO A 292 21.47 11.39 7.37
N ALA A 293 22.19 12.29 8.05
CA ALA A 293 22.42 13.63 7.51
C ALA A 293 23.06 13.49 6.11
N LYS A 294 22.48 14.16 5.11
CA LYS A 294 23.13 14.23 3.78
C LYS A 294 24.48 14.89 4.00
N GLY A 295 25.57 14.13 3.81
CA GLY A 295 26.93 14.67 3.86
C GLY A 295 27.07 15.84 2.88
N PRO A 296 28.05 16.75 3.09
CA PRO A 296 28.27 17.85 2.17
C PRO A 296 28.47 17.27 0.75
N VAL A 297 27.73 17.80 -0.21
CA VAL A 297 27.94 17.50 -1.63
C VAL A 297 29.37 17.95 -1.94
N ILE A 298 30.29 16.99 -2.03
CA ILE A 298 31.64 17.28 -2.52
C ILE A 298 31.45 17.67 -3.98
N GLY A 299 31.45 18.96 -4.25
CA GLY A 299 31.34 19.50 -5.60
C GLY A 299 32.39 18.84 -6.47
N SER A 300 31.97 18.27 -7.59
CA SER A 300 32.87 17.79 -8.63
C SER A 300 33.78 18.96 -9.01
N ARG A 301 35.06 18.89 -8.68
CA ARG A 301 36.05 19.83 -9.15
C ARG A 301 35.94 19.88 -10.67
N ALA A 302 35.51 21.03 -11.19
CA ALA A 302 35.60 21.34 -12.60
C ALA A 302 37.02 21.03 -13.07
N GLY A 303 37.13 20.33 -14.20
CA GLY A 303 38.35 19.84 -14.75
C GLY A 303 39.44 20.92 -14.88
N GLN A 304 40.61 20.61 -14.38
CA GLN A 304 41.81 21.35 -14.70
C GLN A 304 42.10 21.19 -16.20
N ALA A 305 42.01 22.30 -16.93
CA ALA A 305 42.45 22.37 -18.31
C ALA A 305 43.95 22.03 -18.38
N HIS A 306 44.33 21.01 -19.14
CA HIS A 306 45.69 20.75 -19.51
C HIS A 306 46.20 21.86 -20.46
N PRO A 307 47.40 22.42 -20.19
CA PRO A 307 48.02 23.33 -21.15
C PRO A 307 48.52 22.51 -22.35
N THR A 308 48.12 22.94 -23.53
CA THR A 308 48.64 22.45 -24.82
C THR A 308 50.10 22.77 -24.95
N ALA A 309 50.96 21.77 -24.99
CA ALA A 309 52.37 21.93 -25.37
C ALA A 309 52.48 22.17 -26.88
N SER A 310 52.99 23.34 -27.25
CA SER A 310 53.43 23.68 -28.59
C SER A 310 54.73 22.96 -28.92
N VAL A 311 54.74 22.15 -29.96
CA VAL A 311 55.95 21.60 -30.55
C VAL A 311 56.24 22.37 -31.84
N ARG A 312 57.45 22.92 -31.90
CA ARG A 312 58.06 23.43 -33.14
C ARG A 312 58.57 22.26 -33.96
#